data_31a8833e4e2095eb05dd91e3c2fb0e81
#
_entry.id   31a8833e4e2095eb05dd91e3c2fb0e81
#
_cell.length_a   1.000
_cell.length_b   1.000
_cell.length_c   1.000
_cell.angle_alpha   90.00
_cell.angle_beta   90.00
_cell.angle_gamma   90.00
#
_symmetry.space_group_name_H-M   'P 1'
#
loop_
_entity.id
_entity.type
_entity.pdbx_description
1 polymer ?
#
loop_
_entity_poly.entity_id
_entity_poly.type
_entity_poly.pdbx_seq_one_letter_code
_entity_poly.pdbx_strand_id
1 'polypeptide(L)' 'MNNSMKLTKHDYEMIADILDAHYEDTVELQKNHYLNDDTDYFKQLEYVEELIDKVVYMIGVCSAEEG' A
#
# COMPACT_ATOMS: atom_id res chain seq x y z
N MET A 1 -21.97 -9.77 -13.31
CA MET A 1 -21.88 -10.02 -11.88
C MET A 1 -20.52 -10.37 -11.40
N ASN A 2 -19.88 -11.30 -12.09
CA ASN A 2 -18.55 -11.73 -11.63
C ASN A 2 -17.52 -10.64 -11.69
N ASN A 3 -17.76 -9.66 -12.55
CA ASN A 3 -16.80 -8.56 -12.70
C ASN A 3 -16.68 -7.71 -11.46
N SER A 4 -17.71 -7.73 -10.62
CA SER A 4 -17.69 -6.90 -9.42
C SER A 4 -16.64 -7.40 -8.41
N MET A 5 -16.14 -8.61 -8.60
CA MET A 5 -15.14 -9.16 -7.71
C MET A 5 -13.72 -8.85 -8.17
N LYS A 6 -13.57 -8.30 -9.35
CA LYS A 6 -12.27 -8.00 -9.90
C LYS A 6 -11.96 -6.52 -9.73
N LEU A 7 -10.77 -6.22 -9.20
CA LEU A 7 -10.36 -4.84 -8.99
C LEU A 7 -10.00 -4.18 -10.32
N THR A 8 -10.40 -2.92 -10.44
CA THR A 8 -10.06 -2.13 -11.61
C THR A 8 -8.79 -1.33 -11.32
N LYS A 9 -8.26 -0.69 -12.36
CA LYS A 9 -7.11 0.18 -12.20
C LYS A 9 -7.40 1.27 -11.17
N HIS A 10 -8.58 1.86 -11.24
CA HIS A 10 -8.97 2.90 -10.30
C HIS A 10 -8.96 2.36 -8.86
N ASP A 11 -9.46 1.14 -8.68
CA ASP A 11 -9.45 0.53 -7.36
C ASP A 11 -8.03 0.40 -6.82
N TYR A 12 -7.11 -0.05 -7.67
CA TYR A 12 -5.72 -0.19 -7.25
C TYR A 12 -5.11 1.17 -6.90
N GLU A 13 -5.45 2.20 -7.67
CA GLU A 13 -4.93 3.54 -7.39
C GLU A 13 -5.41 4.04 -6.04
N MET A 14 -6.67 3.79 -5.72
CA MET A 14 -7.22 4.17 -4.43
C MET A 14 -6.53 3.42 -3.29
N ILE A 15 -6.29 2.13 -3.49
CA ILE A 15 -5.61 1.34 -2.48
C ILE A 15 -4.19 1.86 -2.27
N ALA A 16 -3.50 2.20 -3.35
CA ALA A 16 -2.15 2.73 -3.24
C ALA A 16 -2.12 4.04 -2.45
N ASP A 17 -3.09 4.90 -2.68
CA ASP A 17 -3.17 6.16 -1.94
C ASP A 17 -3.39 5.92 -0.45
N ILE A 18 -4.27 4.98 -0.12
CA ILE A 18 -4.55 4.65 1.28
C ILE A 18 -3.31 4.07 1.94
N LEU A 19 -2.62 3.17 1.25
CA LEU A 19 -1.42 2.56 1.80
C LEU A 19 -0.31 3.59 2.00
N ASP A 20 -0.18 4.50 1.06
CA ASP A 20 0.83 5.54 1.13
C ASP A 20 0.58 6.44 2.35
N ALA A 21 -0.66 6.86 2.52
CA ALA A 21 -1.02 7.68 3.67
C ALA A 21 -0.78 6.94 4.98
N HIS A 22 -1.13 5.66 5.00
CA HIS A 22 -0.92 4.84 6.18
C HIS A 22 0.56 4.71 6.53
N TYR A 23 1.38 4.52 5.51
CA TYR A 23 2.82 4.43 5.69
C TYR A 23 3.37 5.72 6.30
N GLU A 24 2.99 6.86 5.75
CA GLU A 24 3.45 8.14 6.25
C GLU A 24 3.00 8.38 7.68
N ASP A 25 1.76 8.06 7.99
CA ASP A 25 1.24 8.22 9.34
C ASP A 25 2.02 7.35 10.32
N THR A 26 2.33 6.13 9.93
CA THR A 26 3.06 5.22 10.80
C THR A 26 4.46 5.72 11.07
N VAL A 27 5.14 6.21 10.04
CA VAL A 27 6.48 6.77 10.20
C VAL A 27 6.46 7.98 11.13
N GLU A 28 5.45 8.83 10.96
CA GLU A 28 5.33 10.02 11.78
C GLU A 28 5.06 9.69 13.24
N LEU A 29 4.21 8.71 13.48
CA LEU A 29 3.94 8.25 14.83
C LEU A 29 5.21 7.76 15.51
N GLN A 30 6.02 7.01 14.78
CA GLN A 30 7.25 6.49 15.34
C GLN A 30 8.21 7.60 15.71
N LYS A 31 8.32 8.60 14.86
CA LYS A 31 9.17 9.76 15.16
C LYS A 31 8.74 10.47 16.43
N ASN A 32 7.45 10.59 16.62
CA ASN A 32 6.92 11.36 17.75
C ASN A 32 6.98 10.60 19.05
N HIS A 33 6.92 9.28 18.99
CA HIS A 33 6.81 8.48 20.20
C HIS A 33 8.07 7.76 20.61
N TYR A 34 9.10 7.81 19.80
CA TYR A 34 10.39 7.18 20.13
C TYR A 34 10.25 5.73 20.54
N LEU A 35 9.54 4.99 19.73
CA LEU A 35 9.38 3.56 20.01
C LEU A 35 10.66 2.85 19.63
N ASN A 36 11.50 2.64 20.62
CA ASN A 36 12.87 2.23 20.36
C ASN A 36 13.02 0.79 19.93
N ASP A 37 12.35 -0.12 20.55
CA ASP A 37 12.64 -1.53 20.33
C ASP A 37 11.52 -2.26 19.63
N ASP A 38 10.75 -1.54 18.86
CA ASP A 38 9.57 -2.13 18.28
C ASP A 38 9.89 -2.79 16.94
N THR A 39 10.38 -4.02 17.01
CA THR A 39 10.63 -4.80 15.81
C THR A 39 9.35 -4.99 15.02
N ASP A 40 8.22 -5.10 15.70
CA ASP A 40 6.94 -5.27 15.03
C ASP A 40 6.60 -4.06 14.19
N TYR A 41 6.98 -2.88 14.66
CA TYR A 41 6.76 -1.66 13.91
C TYR A 41 7.52 -1.71 12.57
N PHE A 42 8.78 -2.09 12.60
CA PHE A 42 9.58 -2.16 11.38
C PHE A 42 9.05 -3.24 10.43
N LYS A 43 8.63 -4.36 10.97
CA LYS A 43 8.04 -5.41 10.15
C LYS A 43 6.77 -4.94 9.49
N GLN A 44 5.98 -4.16 10.21
CA GLN A 44 4.74 -3.62 9.66
C GLN A 44 5.02 -2.64 8.52
N LEU A 45 6.03 -1.80 8.69
CA LEU A 45 6.42 -0.88 7.62
C LEU A 45 6.89 -1.63 6.38
N GLU A 46 7.70 -2.66 6.57
CA GLU A 46 8.15 -3.47 5.44
C GLU A 46 6.97 -4.11 4.71
N TYR A 47 6.02 -4.61 5.47
CA TYR A 47 4.85 -5.24 4.88
C TYR A 47 4.03 -4.25 4.07
N VAL A 48 3.85 -3.05 4.60
CA VAL A 48 3.12 -2.01 3.88
C VAL A 48 3.86 -1.62 2.60
N GLU A 49 5.18 -1.51 2.67
CA GLU A 49 5.98 -1.22 1.48
C GLU A 49 5.80 -2.28 0.42
N GLU A 50 5.80 -3.54 0.83
CA GLU A 50 5.58 -4.64 -0.11
C GLU A 50 4.21 -4.57 -0.76
N LEU A 51 3.20 -4.23 0.04
CA LEU A 51 1.84 -4.08 -0.49
C LEU A 51 1.77 -2.95 -1.51
N ILE A 52 2.42 -1.84 -1.21
CA ILE A 52 2.45 -0.72 -2.14
C ILE A 52 3.09 -1.15 -3.46
N ASP A 53 4.22 -1.85 -3.38
CA ASP A 53 4.90 -2.34 -4.58
C ASP A 53 4.01 -3.26 -5.39
N LYS A 54 3.31 -4.16 -4.74
CA LYS A 54 2.41 -5.09 -5.41
C LYS A 54 1.26 -4.36 -6.10
N VAL A 55 0.70 -3.37 -5.41
CA VAL A 55 -0.41 -2.60 -5.96
C VAL A 55 0.07 -1.78 -7.16
N VAL A 56 1.23 -1.15 -7.05
CA VAL A 56 1.80 -0.39 -8.17
C VAL A 56 2.05 -1.29 -9.36
N TYR A 57 2.53 -2.50 -9.11
CA TYR A 57 2.73 -3.48 -10.16
C TYR A 57 1.40 -3.79 -10.87
N MET A 58 0.34 -3.98 -10.09
CA MET A 58 -0.96 -4.29 -10.68
C MET A 58 -1.54 -3.11 -11.47
N ILE A 59 -1.24 -1.90 -11.05
CA ILE A 59 -1.64 -0.72 -11.82
C ILE A 59 -0.98 -0.78 -13.20
N GLY A 60 0.30 -1.14 -13.24
CA GLY A 60 1.01 -1.30 -14.49
C GLY A 60 0.39 -2.38 -15.37
N VAL A 61 0.02 -3.49 -14.77
CA VAL A 61 -0.63 -4.58 -15.50
C VAL A 61 -1.95 -4.13 -16.09
N CYS A 62 -2.77 -3.44 -15.30
CA CYS A 62 -4.05 -2.93 -15.78
C CYS A 62 -3.86 -1.94 -16.92
N SER A 63 -2.87 -1.07 -16.82
CA SER A 63 -2.58 -0.11 -17.88
C SER A 63 -2.18 -0.82 -19.17
N ALA A 64 -1.37 -1.87 -19.06
CA ALA A 64 -0.96 -2.63 -20.22
C ALA A 64 -2.14 -3.33 -20.88
N GLU A 65 -3.08 -3.84 -20.07
CA GLU A 65 -4.26 -4.51 -20.60
C GLU A 65 -5.21 -3.56 -21.31
N GLU A 66 -5.27 -2.33 -20.82
CA GLU A 66 -6.12 -1.33 -21.44
C GLU A 66 -5.55 -0.81 -22.75
N GLY A 67 -4.25 -0.86 -22.82
CA GLY A 67 -3.50 -0.27 -23.87
C GLY A 67 -3.67 -0.81 -25.17
#